data_ebcfb4fc237efc29754e79acf88eac84
#
_entry.id   ebcfb4fc237efc29754e79acf88eac84
#
_cell.length_a   1.000
_cell.length_b   1.000
_cell.length_c   1.000
_cell.angle_alpha   90.00
_cell.angle_beta   90.00
_cell.angle_gamma   90.00
#
_symmetry.space_group_name_H-M   'P 1'
#
loop_
_entity.id
_entity.type
_entity.pdbx_description
1 polymer ?
#
loop_
_entity_poly.entity_id
_entity_poly.type
_entity_poly.pdbx_seq_one_letter_code
_entity_poly.pdbx_strand_id
1 'polypeptide(L)'
;PLGFEFWNGGVLVTSGPDLLFLRDNDGDDRADERYVILQGLGTSDTHHAANNLIFGPDGGIYWQSGIFLQHNHEHPWGPSLATGSSAMYRFDPRRHTIAFHGSNSPNPHGIAFDGWGYHYATDGTGGRSYQIRPEGKSWAMHTLLNKEVRPVPACEILSSDNFPDDMQGDFLICNSIGFLGIKQYKLHRDGGYEMTKTIGRGKDAKKVTEKTKLGEVWGTPNGQALKVTKILADGTKIDEESEGFLLSGDKNFRPTDAIFGEDGALYVSDWQNVIIGHMQHNVRDPNRDDKHGRIFRVSYSKKPAQKPVKIDGQPVGKLLANLKHPVDGVRHASRVELSERDTDEVIEETQV
;
A
#
# COMPACT_ATOMS: atom_id res chain seq x y z
N PRO A 1 -8.13 11.56 -8.40
CA PRO A 1 -7.66 10.97 -7.13
C PRO A 1 -6.77 9.76 -7.39
N LEU A 2 -5.68 9.63 -6.62
CA LEU A 2 -4.76 8.48 -6.69
C LEU A 2 -4.62 7.77 -5.34
N GLY A 3 -5.39 8.17 -4.35
CA GLY A 3 -5.43 7.53 -3.05
C GLY A 3 -6.66 7.94 -2.25
N PHE A 4 -7.14 7.01 -1.47
CA PHE A 4 -8.19 7.24 -0.48
C PHE A 4 -7.94 6.34 0.74
N GLU A 5 -8.51 6.72 1.88
CA GLU A 5 -8.47 5.95 3.11
C GLU A 5 -9.73 6.23 3.93
N PHE A 6 -10.23 5.21 4.61
CA PHE A 6 -11.38 5.35 5.51
C PHE A 6 -10.95 6.00 6.82
N TRP A 7 -11.75 6.91 7.31
CA TRP A 7 -11.54 7.57 8.59
C TRP A 7 -12.81 8.25 9.09
N ASN A 8 -13.12 8.13 10.36
CA ASN A 8 -14.18 8.86 11.07
C ASN A 8 -15.54 8.82 10.36
N GLY A 9 -15.99 7.62 9.94
CA GLY A 9 -17.27 7.41 9.28
C GLY A 9 -17.36 8.00 7.87
N GLY A 10 -16.23 8.23 7.22
CA GLY A 10 -16.17 8.75 5.87
C GLY A 10 -14.88 8.34 5.16
N VAL A 11 -14.54 9.07 4.10
CA VAL A 11 -13.40 8.77 3.23
C VAL A 11 -12.53 10.01 3.05
N LEU A 12 -11.25 9.88 3.33
CA LEU A 12 -10.23 10.86 2.94
C LEU A 12 -9.77 10.55 1.51
N VAL A 13 -9.75 11.56 0.64
CA VAL A 13 -9.42 11.39 -0.78
C VAL A 13 -8.42 12.46 -1.21
N THR A 14 -7.31 12.05 -1.84
CA THR A 14 -6.42 13.00 -2.52
C THR A 14 -7.04 13.47 -3.83
N SER A 15 -7.36 14.74 -3.91
CA SER A 15 -7.95 15.38 -5.10
C SER A 15 -7.27 16.73 -5.33
N GLY A 16 -6.02 16.69 -5.82
CA GLY A 16 -5.21 17.90 -5.99
C GLY A 16 -6.00 19.14 -6.46
N PRO A 17 -5.83 20.31 -5.79
CA PRO A 17 -4.79 20.58 -4.78
C PRO A 17 -5.15 20.19 -3.33
N ASP A 18 -6.27 19.50 -3.10
CA ASP A 18 -6.86 19.30 -1.78
C ASP A 18 -6.76 17.82 -1.31
N LEU A 19 -6.68 17.66 0.02
CA LEU A 19 -7.11 16.45 0.71
C LEU A 19 -8.55 16.69 1.18
N LEU A 20 -9.47 15.89 0.67
CA LEU A 20 -10.90 16.00 0.96
C LEU A 20 -11.33 14.93 1.95
N PHE A 21 -12.28 15.28 2.81
CA PHE A 21 -13.08 14.32 3.56
C PHE A 21 -14.49 14.32 2.99
N LEU A 22 -14.98 13.12 2.69
CA LEU A 22 -16.30 12.88 2.13
C LEU A 22 -17.07 11.97 3.08
N ARG A 23 -18.34 12.29 3.34
CA ARG A 23 -19.22 11.47 4.16
C ARG A 23 -20.56 11.27 3.46
N ASP A 24 -21.02 10.04 3.46
CA ASP A 24 -22.36 9.61 3.11
C ASP A 24 -23.13 9.40 4.42
N ASN A 25 -24.23 10.12 4.61
CA ASN A 25 -25.00 10.09 5.84
C ASN A 25 -26.28 9.23 5.72
N ASP A 26 -26.74 8.95 4.51
CA ASP A 26 -27.98 8.23 4.26
C ASP A 26 -27.77 6.84 3.61
N GLY A 27 -26.54 6.49 3.24
CA GLY A 27 -26.16 5.17 2.72
C GLY A 27 -26.54 4.96 1.25
N ASP A 28 -26.62 6.03 0.46
CA ASP A 28 -26.92 5.95 -0.98
C ASP A 28 -25.66 5.84 -1.86
N ASP A 29 -24.47 5.68 -1.26
CA ASP A 29 -23.14 5.62 -1.88
C ASP A 29 -22.72 6.95 -2.54
N ARG A 30 -23.28 8.08 -2.08
CA ARG A 30 -22.91 9.43 -2.49
C ARG A 30 -22.55 10.28 -1.29
N ALA A 31 -21.60 11.17 -1.47
CA ALA A 31 -21.21 12.07 -0.39
C ALA A 31 -22.23 13.21 -0.22
N ASP A 32 -22.89 13.25 0.93
CA ASP A 32 -23.71 14.40 1.39
C ASP A 32 -22.84 15.55 1.89
N GLU A 33 -21.70 15.21 2.47
CA GLU A 33 -20.79 16.19 3.06
C GLU A 33 -19.42 16.13 2.39
N ARG A 34 -18.86 17.33 2.19
CA ARG A 34 -17.51 17.47 1.63
C ARG A 34 -16.76 18.57 2.38
N TYR A 35 -15.65 18.17 2.99
CA TYR A 35 -14.77 19.10 3.68
C TYR A 35 -13.37 19.11 3.06
N VAL A 36 -12.74 20.28 2.99
CA VAL A 36 -11.32 20.40 2.67
C VAL A 36 -10.54 20.31 3.99
N ILE A 37 -9.76 19.22 4.12
CA ILE A 37 -8.99 18.94 5.34
C ILE A 37 -7.61 19.57 5.26
N LEU A 38 -7.01 19.56 4.08
CA LEU A 38 -5.68 20.09 3.82
C LEU A 38 -5.64 20.64 2.40
N GLN A 39 -4.97 21.77 2.20
CA GLN A 39 -4.73 22.36 0.89
C GLN A 39 -3.24 22.33 0.52
N GLY A 40 -2.95 22.58 -0.75
CA GLY A 40 -1.59 22.78 -1.22
C GLY A 40 -0.87 21.51 -1.67
N LEU A 41 -1.62 20.45 -2.00
CA LEU A 41 -1.07 19.31 -2.75
C LEU A 41 -0.62 19.78 -4.15
N GLY A 42 0.60 19.44 -4.54
CA GLY A 42 1.14 19.81 -5.83
C GLY A 42 0.37 19.19 -6.99
N THR A 43 0.16 19.96 -8.06
CA THR A 43 -0.63 19.56 -9.24
C THR A 43 0.11 19.72 -10.55
N SER A 44 1.38 20.10 -10.54
CA SER A 44 2.18 20.34 -11.76
C SER A 44 2.50 19.09 -12.57
N ASP A 45 2.40 17.92 -11.96
CA ASP A 45 2.55 16.63 -12.63
C ASP A 45 1.52 15.61 -12.12
N THR A 46 0.66 15.11 -13.00
CA THR A 46 -0.43 14.20 -12.63
C THR A 46 0.04 12.77 -12.36
N HIS A 47 1.21 12.35 -12.88
CA HIS A 47 1.76 11.01 -12.63
C HIS A 47 2.32 10.87 -11.22
N HIS A 48 2.72 11.98 -10.63
CA HIS A 48 3.43 12.02 -9.37
C HIS A 48 2.58 12.59 -8.25
N ALA A 49 1.28 12.83 -8.51
CA ALA A 49 0.36 13.37 -7.52
C ALA A 49 0.29 12.48 -6.26
N ALA A 50 -0.20 13.06 -5.18
CA ALA A 50 -0.35 12.36 -3.90
C ALA A 50 -1.12 11.06 -4.06
N ASN A 51 -0.53 9.94 -3.60
CA ASN A 51 -1.03 8.59 -3.80
C ASN A 51 -0.78 7.70 -2.59
N ASN A 52 -1.42 6.52 -2.60
CA ASN A 52 -1.30 5.49 -1.56
C ASN A 52 -1.57 6.03 -0.15
N LEU A 53 -2.74 6.64 0.07
CA LEU A 53 -3.19 6.91 1.42
C LEU A 53 -3.32 5.61 2.19
N ILE A 54 -2.73 5.54 3.38
CA ILE A 54 -2.84 4.40 4.26
C ILE A 54 -2.86 4.84 5.72
N PHE A 55 -3.76 4.26 6.50
CA PHE A 55 -3.83 4.44 7.95
C PHE A 55 -2.75 3.59 8.62
N GLY A 56 -1.70 4.24 9.10
CA GLY A 56 -0.57 3.58 9.74
C GLY A 56 -0.89 3.01 11.13
N PRO A 57 -0.06 2.08 11.63
CA PRO A 57 -0.26 1.45 12.94
C PRO A 57 -0.14 2.42 14.12
N ASP A 58 0.42 3.61 13.90
CA ASP A 58 0.58 4.69 14.88
C ASP A 58 -0.56 5.73 14.86
N GLY A 59 -1.62 5.46 14.09
CA GLY A 59 -2.79 6.34 13.96
C GLY A 59 -2.59 7.54 13.02
N GLY A 60 -1.45 7.64 12.34
CA GLY A 60 -1.21 8.63 11.28
C GLY A 60 -1.68 8.12 9.93
N ILE A 61 -2.04 9.03 9.04
CA ILE A 61 -2.31 8.73 7.64
C ILE A 61 -1.08 9.10 6.83
N TYR A 62 -0.59 8.14 6.06
CA TYR A 62 0.60 8.28 5.24
C TYR A 62 0.22 8.37 3.78
N TRP A 63 0.96 9.18 3.03
CA TRP A 63 0.94 9.19 1.57
C TRP A 63 2.28 9.61 1.02
N GLN A 64 2.41 9.50 -0.27
CA GLN A 64 3.63 9.88 -0.98
C GLN A 64 3.31 10.64 -2.26
N SER A 65 4.30 11.38 -2.74
CA SER A 65 4.28 12.10 -4.02
C SER A 65 5.65 12.04 -4.69
N GLY A 66 5.66 12.10 -6.01
CA GLY A 66 6.87 11.98 -6.79
C GLY A 66 7.55 13.32 -7.13
N ILE A 67 8.53 13.25 -8.04
CA ILE A 67 9.28 14.41 -8.51
C ILE A 67 8.41 15.39 -9.32
N PHE A 68 8.94 16.59 -9.55
CA PHE A 68 8.33 17.69 -10.32
C PHE A 68 7.14 18.35 -9.66
N LEU A 69 6.82 17.99 -8.42
CA LEU A 69 5.77 18.61 -7.64
C LEU A 69 6.35 19.62 -6.65
N GLN A 70 5.61 20.69 -6.46
CA GLN A 70 5.81 21.66 -5.38
C GLN A 70 4.58 21.59 -4.50
N HIS A 71 4.79 21.35 -3.23
CA HIS A 71 3.74 21.29 -2.23
C HIS A 71 3.87 22.46 -1.28
N ASN A 72 2.75 23.00 -0.86
CA ASN A 72 2.69 23.99 0.22
C ASN A 72 1.49 23.63 1.10
N HIS A 73 1.65 22.55 1.86
CA HIS A 73 0.56 22.02 2.69
C HIS A 73 0.14 23.02 3.75
N GLU A 74 -1.07 23.49 3.65
CA GLU A 74 -1.67 24.41 4.60
C GLU A 74 -2.50 23.64 5.63
N HIS A 75 -2.25 23.91 6.89
CA HIS A 75 -2.98 23.35 8.02
C HIS A 75 -3.24 24.44 9.08
N PRO A 76 -4.28 24.28 9.94
CA PRO A 76 -4.74 25.37 10.79
C PRO A 76 -3.80 25.74 11.93
N TRP A 77 -2.83 24.91 12.29
CA TRP A 77 -2.07 25.02 13.55
C TRP A 77 -0.60 25.43 13.38
N GLY A 78 -0.23 25.99 12.28
CA GLY A 78 1.15 26.40 12.11
C GLY A 78 1.47 26.97 10.73
N PRO A 79 2.74 27.26 10.47
CA PRO A 79 3.18 27.64 9.14
C PRO A 79 2.98 26.48 8.17
N SER A 80 2.67 26.80 6.92
CA SER A 80 2.55 25.78 5.87
C SER A 80 3.83 24.96 5.72
N LEU A 81 3.69 23.67 5.40
CA LEU A 81 4.79 22.78 5.11
C LEU A 81 5.12 22.86 3.61
N ALA A 82 6.13 23.64 3.27
CA ALA A 82 6.63 23.74 1.90
C ALA A 82 7.64 22.63 1.63
N THR A 83 7.40 21.85 0.58
CA THR A 83 8.32 20.80 0.12
C THR A 83 8.36 20.77 -1.41
N GLY A 84 9.51 20.42 -1.94
CA GLY A 84 9.69 20.17 -3.38
C GLY A 84 10.21 18.76 -3.64
N SER A 85 9.93 18.24 -4.83
CA SER A 85 10.37 16.91 -5.25
C SER A 85 9.68 15.76 -4.49
N SER A 86 10.20 14.55 -4.62
CA SER A 86 9.59 13.35 -4.03
C SER A 86 9.62 13.36 -2.51
N ALA A 87 8.49 13.04 -1.89
CA ALA A 87 8.38 13.04 -0.46
C ALA A 87 7.33 12.05 0.05
N MET A 88 7.50 11.62 1.29
CA MET A 88 6.51 10.95 2.09
C MET A 88 6.01 11.90 3.17
N TYR A 89 4.73 11.84 3.44
CA TYR A 89 4.06 12.66 4.45
C TYR A 89 3.38 11.78 5.47
N ARG A 90 3.30 12.30 6.69
CA ARG A 90 2.47 11.78 7.77
C ARG A 90 1.51 12.86 8.22
N PHE A 91 0.24 12.59 8.13
CA PHE A 91 -0.84 13.45 8.58
C PHE A 91 -1.48 12.88 9.84
N ASP A 92 -1.66 13.72 10.85
CA ASP A 92 -2.45 13.39 12.04
C ASP A 92 -3.87 13.95 11.83
N PRO A 93 -4.85 13.09 11.54
CA PRO A 93 -6.19 13.55 11.19
C PRO A 93 -6.96 14.11 12.40
N ARG A 94 -6.59 13.74 13.63
CA ARG A 94 -7.22 14.26 14.86
C ARG A 94 -6.71 15.66 15.21
N ARG A 95 -5.43 15.92 14.95
CA ARG A 95 -4.78 17.20 15.25
C ARG A 95 -4.73 18.13 14.05
N HIS A 96 -5.09 17.67 12.88
CA HIS A 96 -4.94 18.37 11.60
C HIS A 96 -3.52 18.91 11.40
N THR A 97 -2.53 18.08 11.71
CA THR A 97 -1.11 18.42 11.54
C THR A 97 -0.46 17.52 10.52
N ILE A 98 0.40 18.11 9.69
CA ILE A 98 1.17 17.38 8.69
C ILE A 98 2.65 17.52 8.97
N ALA A 99 3.39 16.44 8.73
CA ALA A 99 4.84 16.41 8.82
C ALA A 99 5.45 15.79 7.55
N PHE A 100 6.62 16.30 7.17
CA PHE A 100 7.50 15.61 6.25
C PHE A 100 8.01 14.36 6.95
N HIS A 101 7.65 13.20 6.43
CA HIS A 101 8.08 11.93 7.00
C HIS A 101 9.46 11.54 6.51
N GLY A 102 9.70 11.63 5.20
CA GLY A 102 11.01 11.32 4.63
C GLY A 102 11.08 11.63 3.13
N SER A 103 12.30 11.61 2.60
CA SER A 103 12.50 11.62 1.16
C SER A 103 12.01 10.32 0.53
N ASN A 104 11.70 10.37 -0.76
CA ASN A 104 11.22 9.21 -1.47
C ASN A 104 11.90 9.05 -2.84
N SER A 105 11.61 7.95 -3.51
CA SER A 105 12.04 7.70 -4.88
C SER A 105 11.33 8.63 -5.88
N PRO A 106 11.85 8.78 -7.10
CA PRO A 106 11.24 9.67 -8.08
C PRO A 106 9.79 9.37 -8.43
N ASN A 107 9.41 8.10 -8.47
CA ASN A 107 8.06 7.66 -8.87
C ASN A 107 7.48 6.70 -7.82
N PRO A 108 7.17 7.21 -6.63
CA PRO A 108 6.74 6.37 -5.53
C PRO A 108 5.32 5.86 -5.76
N HIS A 109 5.14 4.57 -5.55
CA HIS A 109 3.87 3.88 -5.50
C HIS A 109 4.00 2.70 -4.53
N GLY A 110 2.98 2.49 -3.71
CA GLY A 110 2.95 1.42 -2.71
C GLY A 110 3.58 1.83 -1.37
N ILE A 111 2.78 1.70 -0.33
CA ILE A 111 3.16 1.79 1.07
C ILE A 111 2.57 0.56 1.77
N ALA A 112 3.34 -0.07 2.65
CA ALA A 112 2.87 -1.15 3.50
C ALA A 112 3.51 -1.06 4.89
N PHE A 113 2.80 -1.58 5.89
CA PHE A 113 3.30 -1.75 7.23
C PHE A 113 3.18 -3.21 7.65
N ASP A 114 4.19 -3.76 8.30
CA ASP A 114 4.05 -5.08 8.90
C ASP A 114 3.48 -5.02 10.33
N GLY A 115 3.20 -6.19 10.90
CA GLY A 115 2.63 -6.30 12.24
C GLY A 115 3.52 -5.76 13.37
N TRP A 116 4.79 -5.45 13.08
CA TRP A 116 5.74 -4.81 13.99
C TRP A 116 5.82 -3.30 13.81
N GLY A 117 5.12 -2.76 12.79
CA GLY A 117 5.16 -1.35 12.42
C GLY A 117 6.35 -0.96 11.55
N TYR A 118 7.10 -1.91 10.99
CA TYR A 118 8.10 -1.58 9.97
C TYR A 118 7.41 -1.03 8.73
N HIS A 119 7.94 0.07 8.22
CA HIS A 119 7.42 0.78 7.06
C HIS A 119 8.17 0.37 5.79
N TYR A 120 7.42 0.01 4.77
CA TYR A 120 7.91 -0.37 3.44
C TYR A 120 7.31 0.50 2.36
N ALA A 121 8.06 0.71 1.27
CA ALA A 121 7.59 1.48 0.13
C ALA A 121 8.22 0.99 -1.17
N THR A 122 7.57 1.29 -2.30
CA THR A 122 8.04 0.91 -3.64
C THR A 122 8.17 2.11 -4.58
N ASP A 123 8.99 1.93 -5.61
CA ASP A 123 9.16 2.86 -6.73
C ASP A 123 8.62 2.22 -8.00
N GLY A 124 7.48 2.71 -8.45
CA GLY A 124 6.77 2.18 -9.61
C GLY A 124 7.64 2.08 -10.85
N THR A 125 8.23 3.18 -11.27
CA THR A 125 9.03 3.24 -12.51
C THR A 125 10.41 2.63 -12.33
N GLY A 126 11.00 2.75 -11.15
CA GLY A 126 12.34 2.26 -10.85
C GLY A 126 12.40 0.75 -10.61
N GLY A 127 11.30 0.09 -10.29
CA GLY A 127 11.25 -1.30 -9.88
C GLY A 127 12.03 -1.57 -8.61
N ARG A 128 11.99 -0.64 -7.65
CA ARG A 128 12.73 -0.71 -6.39
C ARG A 128 11.79 -0.81 -5.21
N SER A 129 12.27 -1.42 -4.14
CA SER A 129 11.55 -1.50 -2.88
C SER A 129 12.47 -1.11 -1.73
N TYR A 130 11.87 -0.50 -0.73
CA TYR A 130 12.60 0.13 0.37
C TYR A 130 11.99 -0.24 1.72
N GLN A 131 12.83 -0.37 2.72
CA GLN A 131 12.45 -0.18 4.12
C GLN A 131 12.67 1.30 4.46
N ILE A 132 11.69 1.92 5.09
CA ILE A 132 11.78 3.30 5.58
C ILE A 132 12.16 3.24 7.05
N ARG A 133 13.31 3.83 7.40
CA ARG A 133 13.87 3.78 8.77
C ARG A 133 14.24 5.16 9.28
N PRO A 134 14.22 5.36 10.61
CA PRO A 134 14.77 6.57 11.21
C PRO A 134 16.26 6.73 10.85
N GLU A 135 16.61 7.92 10.44
CA GLU A 135 18.01 8.34 10.23
C GLU A 135 18.22 9.74 10.80
N GLY A 136 18.89 9.82 11.95
CA GLY A 136 19.03 11.08 12.69
C GLY A 136 17.67 11.63 13.15
N LYS A 137 17.29 12.81 12.64
CA LYS A 137 15.99 13.46 12.94
C LYS A 137 14.93 13.26 11.85
N SER A 138 15.22 12.48 10.84
CA SER A 138 14.38 12.22 9.69
C SER A 138 14.22 10.72 9.44
N TRP A 139 13.48 10.35 8.43
CA TRP A 139 13.33 9.00 7.94
C TRP A 139 13.96 8.90 6.56
N ALA A 140 14.57 7.78 6.25
CA ALA A 140 15.25 7.56 4.98
C ALA A 140 14.92 6.19 4.37
N MET A 141 15.06 6.13 3.04
CA MET A 141 14.87 4.91 2.26
C MET A 141 16.12 4.04 2.31
N HIS A 142 15.95 2.79 2.68
CA HIS A 142 17.01 1.78 2.64
C HIS A 142 16.58 0.65 1.70
N THR A 143 17.45 0.27 0.79
CA THR A 143 17.15 -0.79 -0.20
C THR A 143 16.72 -2.07 0.50
N LEU A 144 15.54 -2.58 0.13
CA LEU A 144 14.95 -3.76 0.74
C LEU A 144 15.31 -5.06 -0.01
N LEU A 145 15.41 -5.00 -1.32
CA LEU A 145 15.67 -6.15 -2.18
C LEU A 145 16.35 -5.72 -3.48
N ASN A 146 16.78 -6.68 -4.27
CA ASN A 146 17.30 -6.41 -5.61
C ASN A 146 16.19 -5.82 -6.48
N LYS A 147 16.62 -4.93 -7.42
CA LYS A 147 15.71 -4.28 -8.35
C LYS A 147 14.87 -5.30 -9.12
N GLU A 148 13.58 -5.06 -9.15
CA GLU A 148 12.59 -5.87 -9.84
C GLU A 148 12.23 -5.37 -11.24
N VAL A 149 11.42 -6.16 -11.93
CA VAL A 149 10.79 -5.75 -13.19
C VAL A 149 9.80 -4.63 -12.89
N ARG A 150 9.91 -3.56 -13.62
CA ARG A 150 9.04 -2.38 -13.51
C ARG A 150 7.80 -2.49 -14.40
N PRO A 151 6.71 -1.77 -14.14
CA PRO A 151 6.48 -0.98 -12.92
C PRO A 151 6.10 -1.85 -11.72
N VAL A 152 6.32 -1.28 -10.52
CA VAL A 152 5.89 -1.84 -9.24
C VAL A 152 4.86 -0.86 -8.65
N PRO A 153 3.58 -1.00 -8.98
CA PRO A 153 2.56 -0.01 -8.60
C PRO A 153 2.11 -0.10 -7.15
N ALA A 154 2.29 -1.24 -6.49
CA ALA A 154 1.90 -1.43 -5.10
C ALA A 154 2.71 -2.52 -4.42
N CYS A 155 2.65 -2.53 -3.09
CA CYS A 155 3.20 -3.58 -2.24
C CYS A 155 2.27 -3.84 -1.05
N GLU A 156 2.39 -5.06 -0.49
CA GLU A 156 1.62 -5.50 0.67
C GLU A 156 2.44 -6.49 1.51
N ILE A 157 2.12 -6.64 2.78
CA ILE A 157 2.67 -7.69 3.65
C ILE A 157 1.67 -8.82 3.78
N LEU A 158 2.07 -10.03 3.43
CA LEU A 158 1.22 -11.20 3.58
C LEU A 158 0.96 -11.46 5.07
N SER A 159 -0.25 -11.14 5.50
CA SER A 159 -0.69 -11.29 6.88
C SER A 159 -2.14 -11.77 6.91
N SER A 160 -2.30 -13.07 6.75
CA SER A 160 -3.60 -13.74 6.79
C SER A 160 -3.43 -15.23 7.00
N ASP A 161 -4.11 -15.77 8.00
CA ASP A 161 -4.13 -17.20 8.29
C ASP A 161 -4.90 -18.06 7.26
N ASN A 162 -5.55 -17.44 6.28
CA ASN A 162 -6.05 -18.13 5.08
C ASN A 162 -4.91 -18.65 4.20
N PHE A 163 -3.71 -18.08 4.28
CA PHE A 163 -2.54 -18.49 3.53
C PHE A 163 -1.59 -19.35 4.38
N PRO A 164 -0.64 -20.09 3.76
CA PRO A 164 0.33 -20.94 4.47
C PRO A 164 1.15 -20.17 5.53
N ASP A 165 1.48 -20.88 6.60
CA ASP A 165 2.18 -20.29 7.75
C ASP A 165 3.62 -19.85 7.39
N ASP A 166 4.28 -20.57 6.47
CA ASP A 166 5.62 -20.26 5.99
C ASP A 166 5.69 -19.03 5.05
N MET A 167 4.55 -18.51 4.63
CA MET A 167 4.42 -17.29 3.84
C MET A 167 4.11 -16.05 4.69
N GLN A 168 3.75 -16.23 5.97
CA GLN A 168 3.38 -15.10 6.82
C GLN A 168 4.51 -14.10 6.99
N GLY A 169 4.20 -12.82 6.79
CA GLY A 169 5.16 -11.72 6.84
C GLY A 169 6.00 -11.55 5.57
N ASP A 170 5.72 -12.29 4.52
CA ASP A 170 6.35 -12.08 3.21
C ASP A 170 5.87 -10.78 2.57
N PHE A 171 6.75 -10.18 1.77
CA PHE A 171 6.48 -8.95 1.05
C PHE A 171 5.99 -9.27 -0.36
N LEU A 172 4.83 -8.74 -0.70
CA LEU A 172 4.19 -8.89 -2.00
C LEU A 172 4.39 -7.63 -2.84
N ILE A 173 4.66 -7.80 -4.13
CA ILE A 173 4.86 -6.71 -5.07
C ILE A 173 4.00 -6.93 -6.31
N CYS A 174 3.12 -5.98 -6.60
CA CYS A 174 2.39 -5.96 -7.86
C CYS A 174 3.33 -5.61 -9.01
N ASN A 175 3.24 -6.34 -10.13
CA ASN A 175 3.96 -6.05 -11.36
C ASN A 175 3.01 -6.03 -12.57
N SER A 176 3.22 -5.08 -13.48
CA SER A 176 2.30 -4.80 -14.58
C SER A 176 2.92 -4.89 -15.98
N ILE A 177 4.24 -5.01 -16.12
CA ILE A 177 4.96 -5.20 -17.39
C ILE A 177 6.07 -6.22 -17.20
N GLY A 178 6.22 -7.13 -18.15
CA GLY A 178 7.25 -8.17 -18.13
C GLY A 178 6.93 -9.35 -17.19
N PHE A 179 6.29 -9.07 -16.08
CA PHE A 179 5.63 -10.03 -15.20
C PHE A 179 4.23 -9.48 -14.90
N LEU A 180 3.19 -10.24 -15.20
CA LEU A 180 1.80 -9.83 -15.02
C LEU A 180 1.23 -10.54 -13.81
N GLY A 181 1.49 -9.98 -12.62
CA GLY A 181 1.13 -10.67 -11.40
C GLY A 181 1.70 -10.03 -10.15
N ILE A 182 1.75 -10.84 -9.10
CA ILE A 182 2.29 -10.46 -7.78
C ILE A 182 3.48 -11.35 -7.48
N LYS A 183 4.63 -10.75 -7.23
CA LYS A 183 5.84 -11.42 -6.75
C LYS A 183 5.89 -11.46 -5.25
N GLN A 184 6.59 -12.45 -4.70
CA GLN A 184 6.69 -12.69 -3.26
C GLN A 184 8.16 -12.74 -2.84
N TYR A 185 8.43 -12.11 -1.70
CA TYR A 185 9.76 -12.04 -1.09
C TYR A 185 9.70 -12.35 0.38
N LYS A 186 10.56 -13.26 0.82
CA LYS A 186 10.76 -13.50 2.25
C LYS A 186 11.55 -12.35 2.84
N LEU A 187 11.06 -11.77 3.92
CA LEU A 187 11.72 -10.69 4.64
C LEU A 187 12.54 -11.24 5.81
N HIS A 188 13.85 -10.96 5.79
CA HIS A 188 14.79 -11.34 6.83
C HIS A 188 15.08 -10.14 7.73
N ARG A 189 14.71 -10.24 9.01
CA ARG A 189 14.71 -9.14 9.98
C ARG A 189 15.78 -9.25 11.06
N ASP A 190 16.41 -10.43 11.18
CA ASP A 190 17.29 -10.77 12.31
C ASP A 190 18.74 -10.25 12.16
N GLY A 191 19.05 -9.62 11.04
CA GLY A 191 20.41 -9.23 10.69
C GLY A 191 21.29 -10.40 10.22
N GLY A 192 22.52 -10.07 9.81
CA GLY A 192 23.51 -11.07 9.36
C GLY A 192 23.33 -11.59 7.93
N TYR A 193 22.28 -11.19 7.22
CA TYR A 193 22.06 -11.57 5.83
C TYR A 193 23.00 -10.82 4.89
N GLU A 194 23.59 -11.55 3.95
CA GLU A 194 24.38 -10.93 2.90
C GLU A 194 23.46 -10.31 1.85
N MET A 195 23.58 -9.00 1.70
CA MET A 195 22.88 -8.25 0.67
C MET A 195 23.86 -7.65 -0.31
N THR A 196 23.58 -7.78 -1.60
CA THR A 196 24.39 -7.15 -2.65
C THR A 196 23.66 -5.92 -3.15
N LYS A 197 24.25 -4.75 -2.89
CA LYS A 197 23.76 -3.45 -3.38
C LYS A 197 24.54 -3.01 -4.59
N THR A 198 23.90 -2.30 -5.50
CA THR A 198 24.59 -1.54 -6.56
C THR A 198 24.72 -0.09 -6.10
N ILE A 199 25.96 0.36 -5.88
CA ILE A 199 26.30 1.74 -5.51
C ILE A 199 26.80 2.45 -6.76
N GLY A 200 26.34 3.69 -6.99
CA GLY A 200 26.68 4.48 -8.17
C GLY A 200 25.73 4.27 -9.34
N ARG A 201 26.00 4.95 -10.46
CA ARG A 201 25.17 4.92 -11.67
C ARG A 201 26.04 4.73 -12.92
N GLY A 202 25.45 4.11 -13.93
CA GLY A 202 26.11 3.92 -15.24
C GLY A 202 27.40 3.14 -15.13
N LYS A 203 28.50 3.67 -15.71
CA LYS A 203 29.82 3.00 -15.73
C LYS A 203 30.50 2.92 -14.36
N ASP A 204 30.09 3.77 -13.41
CA ASP A 204 30.63 3.82 -12.06
C ASP A 204 29.85 2.94 -11.07
N ALA A 205 28.87 2.21 -11.55
CA ALA A 205 28.07 1.31 -10.72
C ALA A 205 28.92 0.14 -10.23
N LYS A 206 29.04 0.00 -8.90
CA LYS A 206 29.76 -1.10 -8.25
C LYS A 206 28.79 -1.93 -7.42
N LYS A 207 28.96 -3.24 -7.49
CA LYS A 207 28.29 -4.16 -6.56
C LYS A 207 29.09 -4.24 -5.27
N VAL A 208 28.43 -3.98 -4.16
CA VAL A 208 28.98 -4.10 -2.81
C VAL A 208 28.16 -5.08 -2.03
N THR A 209 28.79 -6.08 -1.44
CA THR A 209 28.14 -7.05 -0.56
C THR A 209 28.45 -6.67 0.89
N GLU A 210 27.41 -6.54 1.67
CA GLU A 210 27.48 -6.23 3.11
C GLU A 210 26.46 -7.07 3.87
N LYS A 211 26.65 -7.20 5.19
CA LYS A 211 25.68 -7.92 6.04
C LYS A 211 24.72 -6.95 6.68
N THR A 212 23.45 -7.33 6.72
CA THR A 212 22.41 -6.57 7.42
C THR A 212 22.69 -6.54 8.92
N LYS A 213 22.41 -5.41 9.55
CA LYS A 213 22.41 -5.26 11.01
C LYS A 213 21.01 -5.61 11.55
N LEU A 214 20.92 -5.78 12.87
CA LEU A 214 19.63 -5.95 13.53
C LEU A 214 18.72 -4.74 13.22
N GLY A 215 17.47 -5.02 12.83
CA GLY A 215 16.51 -3.99 12.40
C GLY A 215 16.63 -3.55 10.93
N GLU A 216 17.66 -4.00 10.23
CA GLU A 216 17.79 -3.86 8.78
C GLU A 216 17.14 -5.07 8.10
N VAL A 217 16.12 -4.84 7.28
CA VAL A 217 15.37 -5.89 6.60
C VAL A 217 15.93 -6.09 5.21
N TRP A 218 16.06 -7.36 4.81
CA TRP A 218 16.41 -7.74 3.45
C TRP A 218 15.43 -8.76 2.89
N GLY A 219 14.95 -8.53 1.66
CA GLY A 219 14.03 -9.41 0.96
C GLY A 219 14.74 -10.32 -0.04
N THR A 220 14.42 -11.61 0.03
CA THR A 220 14.88 -12.60 -0.96
C THR A 220 13.69 -13.22 -1.67
N PRO A 221 13.79 -13.51 -3.01
CA PRO A 221 12.69 -14.12 -3.72
C PRO A 221 12.22 -15.41 -3.03
N ASN A 222 10.92 -15.52 -2.81
CA ASN A 222 10.28 -16.72 -2.32
C ASN A 222 9.51 -17.36 -3.49
N GLY A 223 10.10 -18.39 -4.10
CA GLY A 223 9.64 -18.99 -5.34
C GLY A 223 8.58 -20.06 -5.18
N GLN A 224 7.76 -20.03 -4.13
CA GLN A 224 6.66 -20.99 -4.04
C GLN A 224 5.61 -20.64 -5.10
N ALA A 225 5.50 -21.50 -6.11
CA ALA A 225 4.41 -21.46 -7.05
C ALA A 225 3.10 -21.83 -6.35
N LEU A 226 2.17 -20.89 -6.24
CA LEU A 226 0.80 -21.20 -5.84
C LEU A 226 0.02 -21.64 -7.08
N LYS A 227 -0.68 -22.79 -6.97
CA LYS A 227 -1.70 -23.13 -7.95
C LYS A 227 -2.87 -22.17 -7.77
N VAL A 228 -3.16 -21.41 -8.80
CA VAL A 228 -4.28 -20.48 -8.83
C VAL A 228 -5.41 -21.11 -9.62
N THR A 229 -6.55 -21.30 -8.99
CA THR A 229 -7.77 -21.70 -9.68
C THR A 229 -8.55 -20.46 -10.09
N LYS A 230 -8.58 -20.18 -11.37
CA LYS A 230 -9.43 -19.14 -11.95
C LYS A 230 -10.85 -19.67 -12.11
N ILE A 231 -11.83 -18.96 -11.59
CA ILE A 231 -13.25 -19.25 -11.77
C ILE A 231 -13.79 -18.24 -12.78
N LEU A 232 -14.22 -18.72 -13.93
CA LEU A 232 -14.84 -17.90 -14.95
C LEU A 232 -16.29 -17.55 -14.58
N ALA A 233 -16.87 -16.58 -15.30
CA ALA A 233 -18.24 -16.12 -15.06
C ALA A 233 -19.31 -17.22 -15.20
N ASP A 234 -19.02 -18.25 -15.99
CA ASP A 234 -19.87 -19.43 -16.16
C ASP A 234 -19.63 -20.54 -15.11
N GLY A 235 -18.76 -20.28 -14.12
CA GLY A 235 -18.39 -21.23 -13.07
C GLY A 235 -17.28 -22.21 -13.46
N THR A 236 -16.74 -22.16 -14.68
CA THR A 236 -15.64 -23.00 -15.13
C THR A 236 -14.39 -22.71 -14.31
N LYS A 237 -13.74 -23.77 -13.82
CA LYS A 237 -12.48 -23.68 -13.05
C LYS A 237 -11.31 -24.03 -13.94
N ILE A 238 -10.30 -23.15 -13.97
CA ILE A 238 -9.05 -23.36 -14.70
C ILE A 238 -7.91 -23.25 -13.68
N ASP A 239 -7.11 -24.32 -13.55
CA ASP A 239 -5.92 -24.33 -12.70
C ASP A 239 -4.72 -23.86 -13.51
N GLU A 240 -4.06 -22.79 -13.04
CA GLU A 240 -2.83 -22.25 -13.61
C GLU A 240 -1.68 -22.43 -12.61
N GLU A 241 -0.49 -22.82 -13.08
CA GLU A 241 0.74 -22.79 -12.28
C GLU A 241 1.39 -21.42 -12.44
N SER A 242 1.81 -20.82 -11.32
CA SER A 242 2.37 -19.47 -11.30
C SER A 242 3.80 -19.49 -10.76
N GLU A 243 4.69 -18.74 -11.40
CA GLU A 243 5.96 -18.35 -10.79
C GLU A 243 5.72 -17.12 -9.91
N GLY A 244 6.07 -17.19 -8.64
CA GLY A 244 5.77 -16.16 -7.65
C GLY A 244 4.44 -16.41 -6.93
N PHE A 245 3.84 -15.37 -6.35
CA PHE A 245 2.58 -15.49 -5.58
C PHE A 245 1.36 -15.64 -6.50
N LEU A 246 1.28 -14.81 -7.54
CA LEU A 246 0.18 -14.79 -8.52
C LEU A 246 0.74 -14.42 -9.89
N LEU A 247 0.39 -15.19 -10.91
CA LEU A 247 0.70 -14.90 -12.30
C LEU A 247 -0.56 -15.09 -13.14
N SER A 248 -0.83 -14.20 -14.06
CA SER A 248 -1.95 -14.33 -15.00
C SER A 248 -1.44 -14.54 -16.43
N GLY A 249 -2.06 -15.48 -17.14
CA GLY A 249 -1.91 -15.63 -18.59
C GLY A 249 -2.65 -14.57 -19.40
N ASP A 250 -3.52 -13.79 -18.77
CA ASP A 250 -4.22 -12.67 -19.39
C ASP A 250 -3.28 -11.49 -19.58
N LYS A 251 -2.99 -11.16 -20.84
CA LYS A 251 -2.09 -10.05 -21.21
C LYS A 251 -2.60 -8.67 -20.80
N ASN A 252 -3.87 -8.55 -20.43
CA ASN A 252 -4.49 -7.32 -19.93
C ASN A 252 -4.42 -7.18 -18.42
N PHE A 253 -4.02 -8.24 -17.71
CA PHE A 253 -3.90 -8.20 -16.25
C PHE A 253 -2.80 -7.21 -15.83
N ARG A 254 -3.20 -6.21 -15.03
CA ARG A 254 -2.34 -5.13 -14.55
C ARG A 254 -2.65 -4.86 -13.08
N PRO A 255 -2.15 -5.70 -12.16
CA PRO A 255 -2.41 -5.49 -10.74
C PRO A 255 -1.81 -4.14 -10.31
N THR A 256 -2.65 -3.28 -9.77
CA THR A 256 -2.29 -1.91 -9.37
C THR A 256 -2.30 -1.74 -7.86
N ASP A 257 -3.04 -2.60 -7.15
CA ASP A 257 -3.05 -2.63 -5.70
C ASP A 257 -3.47 -4.02 -5.20
N ALA A 258 -3.13 -4.32 -3.95
CA ALA A 258 -3.48 -5.58 -3.30
C ALA A 258 -3.58 -5.38 -1.79
N ILE A 259 -4.72 -5.76 -1.19
CA ILE A 259 -4.98 -5.64 0.24
C ILE A 259 -5.65 -6.90 0.80
N PHE A 260 -5.42 -7.22 2.07
CA PHE A 260 -6.14 -8.29 2.75
C PHE A 260 -7.47 -7.81 3.32
N GLY A 261 -8.56 -8.46 2.93
CA GLY A 261 -9.90 -8.20 3.48
C GLY A 261 -10.11 -8.91 4.82
N GLU A 262 -11.23 -8.57 5.48
CA GLU A 262 -11.61 -9.13 6.79
C GLU A 262 -11.95 -10.63 6.74
N ASP A 263 -12.16 -11.18 5.55
CA ASP A 263 -12.36 -12.61 5.29
C ASP A 263 -11.05 -13.38 5.09
N GLY A 264 -9.91 -12.71 5.20
CA GLY A 264 -8.58 -13.27 5.03
C GLY A 264 -8.15 -13.47 3.57
N ALA A 265 -8.99 -13.17 2.59
CA ALA A 265 -8.59 -13.22 1.19
C ALA A 265 -7.78 -11.99 0.78
N LEU A 266 -6.93 -12.13 -0.24
CA LEU A 266 -6.26 -11.00 -0.87
C LEU A 266 -7.16 -10.45 -2.00
N TYR A 267 -7.48 -9.17 -1.92
CA TYR A 267 -8.19 -8.45 -2.97
C TYR A 267 -7.19 -7.70 -3.82
N VAL A 268 -7.24 -7.94 -5.12
CA VAL A 268 -6.30 -7.37 -6.10
C VAL A 268 -7.07 -6.51 -7.07
N SER A 269 -6.75 -5.22 -7.10
CA SER A 269 -7.28 -4.32 -8.12
C SER A 269 -6.48 -4.49 -9.41
N ASP A 270 -7.19 -4.58 -10.52
CA ASP A 270 -6.62 -4.78 -11.86
C ASP A 270 -7.11 -3.70 -12.81
N TRP A 271 -6.17 -2.94 -13.31
CA TRP A 271 -6.44 -1.88 -14.28
C TRP A 271 -6.95 -2.39 -15.62
N GLN A 272 -6.72 -3.67 -15.95
CA GLN A 272 -7.19 -4.33 -17.17
C GLN A 272 -6.88 -3.52 -18.44
N ASN A 273 -5.63 -3.32 -18.76
CA ASN A 273 -5.27 -2.52 -19.92
C ASN A 273 -4.23 -3.21 -20.80
N VAL A 274 -4.51 -3.30 -22.11
CA VAL A 274 -3.56 -3.86 -23.09
C VAL A 274 -2.33 -2.98 -23.24
N ILE A 275 -2.50 -1.66 -23.10
CA ILE A 275 -1.47 -0.66 -23.33
C ILE A 275 -1.06 -0.07 -21.99
N ILE A 276 0.20 -0.27 -21.63
CA ILE A 276 0.84 0.48 -20.55
C ILE A 276 1.84 1.42 -21.20
N GLY A 277 1.68 2.70 -20.91
CA GLY A 277 2.59 3.69 -21.44
C GLY A 277 2.41 5.03 -20.77
N HIS A 278 3.36 5.88 -21.05
CA HIS A 278 3.32 7.24 -20.61
C HIS A 278 2.12 7.95 -21.23
N MET A 279 1.42 8.78 -20.48
CA MET A 279 0.16 9.39 -20.93
C MET A 279 0.29 10.22 -22.21
N GLN A 280 1.46 10.76 -22.52
CA GLN A 280 1.71 11.48 -23.77
C GLN A 280 1.51 10.62 -25.00
N HIS A 281 1.68 9.32 -24.89
CA HIS A 281 1.62 8.41 -26.01
C HIS A 281 0.30 7.65 -26.13
N ASN A 282 -0.35 7.34 -25.02
CA ASN A 282 -1.36 6.29 -25.00
C ASN A 282 -2.71 6.70 -24.39
N VAL A 283 -2.84 7.90 -23.86
CA VAL A 283 -4.07 8.31 -23.15
C VAL A 283 -5.30 8.34 -24.09
N ARG A 284 -5.09 8.57 -25.37
CA ARG A 284 -6.15 8.67 -26.40
C ARG A 284 -6.17 7.48 -27.36
N ASP A 285 -5.42 6.41 -27.07
CA ASP A 285 -5.41 5.23 -27.93
C ASP A 285 -6.79 4.56 -27.88
N PRO A 286 -7.44 4.33 -29.05
CA PRO A 286 -8.79 3.77 -29.10
C PRO A 286 -8.88 2.32 -28.62
N ASN A 287 -7.75 1.61 -28.52
CA ASN A 287 -7.69 0.26 -27.97
C ASN A 287 -7.61 0.24 -26.43
N ARG A 288 -7.52 1.41 -25.82
CA ARG A 288 -7.47 1.53 -24.36
C ARG A 288 -8.87 1.40 -23.79
N ASP A 289 -9.03 0.48 -22.86
CA ASP A 289 -10.24 0.42 -22.02
C ASP A 289 -10.12 1.46 -20.90
N ASP A 290 -10.89 2.52 -20.99
CA ASP A 290 -10.96 3.62 -20.02
C ASP A 290 -12.21 3.56 -19.12
N LYS A 291 -13.01 2.49 -19.23
CA LYS A 291 -14.31 2.36 -18.56
C LYS A 291 -14.37 1.20 -17.57
N HIS A 292 -13.50 0.21 -17.73
CA HIS A 292 -13.56 -1.00 -16.95
C HIS A 292 -12.25 -1.23 -16.17
N GLY A 293 -12.41 -1.74 -14.98
CA GLY A 293 -11.37 -2.36 -14.16
C GLY A 293 -11.90 -3.67 -13.60
N ARG A 294 -11.06 -4.43 -12.94
CA ARG A 294 -11.44 -5.69 -12.29
C ARG A 294 -10.95 -5.71 -10.87
N ILE A 295 -11.67 -6.42 -10.01
CA ILE A 295 -11.22 -6.77 -8.67
C ILE A 295 -11.22 -8.28 -8.56
N PHE A 296 -10.08 -8.86 -8.23
CA PHE A 296 -9.93 -10.30 -7.99
C PHE A 296 -9.86 -10.56 -6.49
N ARG A 297 -10.59 -11.57 -6.05
CA ARG A 297 -10.49 -12.13 -4.71
C ARG A 297 -9.65 -13.40 -4.78
N VAL A 298 -8.50 -13.40 -4.13
CA VAL A 298 -7.55 -14.51 -4.12
C VAL A 298 -7.55 -15.17 -2.74
N SER A 299 -7.83 -16.47 -2.68
CA SER A 299 -7.85 -17.24 -1.45
C SER A 299 -7.09 -18.56 -1.63
N TYR A 300 -6.55 -19.09 -0.54
CA TYR A 300 -5.84 -20.37 -0.59
C TYR A 300 -6.82 -21.55 -0.49
N SER A 301 -6.88 -22.36 -1.53
CA SER A 301 -7.91 -23.42 -1.66
C SER A 301 -7.79 -24.56 -0.63
N LYS A 302 -6.64 -24.71 0.03
CA LYS A 302 -6.42 -25.75 1.03
C LYS A 302 -6.80 -25.35 2.45
N LYS A 303 -7.13 -24.08 2.69
CA LYS A 303 -7.69 -23.60 3.96
C LYS A 303 -9.07 -23.02 3.70
N PRO A 304 -10.06 -23.27 4.56
CA PRO A 304 -11.38 -22.65 4.41
C PRO A 304 -11.27 -21.13 4.45
N ALA A 305 -12.00 -20.46 3.56
CA ALA A 305 -12.14 -19.01 3.68
C ALA A 305 -12.85 -18.67 5.00
N GLN A 306 -12.35 -17.67 5.68
CA GLN A 306 -12.99 -17.16 6.89
C GLN A 306 -14.29 -16.45 6.55
N LYS A 307 -15.23 -16.42 7.48
CA LYS A 307 -16.32 -15.47 7.40
C LYS A 307 -15.78 -14.10 7.72
N PRO A 308 -16.19 -13.05 6.99
CA PRO A 308 -15.80 -11.69 7.33
C PRO A 308 -16.07 -11.39 8.80
N VAL A 309 -15.09 -10.82 9.47
CA VAL A 309 -15.26 -10.39 10.86
C VAL A 309 -16.06 -9.10 10.84
N LYS A 310 -17.16 -9.06 11.59
CA LYS A 310 -17.92 -7.81 11.73
C LYS A 310 -17.12 -6.82 12.56
N ILE A 311 -16.85 -5.64 12.03
CA ILE A 311 -16.10 -4.55 12.67
C ILE A 311 -17.03 -3.41 13.06
N ASP A 312 -17.76 -2.90 12.09
CA ASP A 312 -18.66 -1.76 12.27
C ASP A 312 -19.60 -1.94 13.47
N GLY A 313 -19.66 -0.91 14.32
CA GLY A 313 -20.50 -0.85 15.51
C GLY A 313 -20.14 -1.82 16.64
N GLN A 314 -18.96 -2.47 16.60
CA GLN A 314 -18.53 -3.36 17.67
C GLN A 314 -18.08 -2.55 18.92
N PRO A 315 -18.25 -3.09 20.15
CA PRO A 315 -17.72 -2.49 21.37
C PRO A 315 -16.20 -2.29 21.32
N VAL A 316 -15.69 -1.27 21.99
CA VAL A 316 -14.25 -0.91 22.02
C VAL A 316 -13.39 -2.10 22.43
N GLY A 317 -13.73 -2.83 23.49
CA GLY A 317 -12.97 -4.01 23.92
C GLY A 317 -12.87 -5.11 22.87
N LYS A 318 -13.90 -5.27 22.01
CA LYS A 318 -13.86 -6.20 20.88
C LYS A 318 -12.92 -5.72 19.77
N LEU A 319 -12.95 -4.43 19.46
CA LEU A 319 -12.07 -3.82 18.47
C LEU A 319 -10.60 -3.91 18.91
N LEU A 320 -10.31 -3.65 20.20
CA LEU A 320 -8.99 -3.80 20.77
C LEU A 320 -8.48 -5.25 20.71
N ALA A 321 -9.36 -6.23 20.96
CA ALA A 321 -9.01 -7.64 20.80
C ALA A 321 -8.66 -8.00 19.34
N ASN A 322 -9.35 -7.40 18.38
CA ASN A 322 -9.09 -7.59 16.95
C ASN A 322 -7.71 -7.07 16.51
N LEU A 323 -7.07 -6.17 17.26
CA LEU A 323 -5.70 -5.71 16.94
C LEU A 323 -4.65 -6.83 17.02
N LYS A 324 -4.99 -7.97 17.61
CA LYS A 324 -4.16 -9.19 17.65
C LYS A 324 -4.58 -10.22 16.58
N HIS A 325 -5.55 -9.90 15.74
CA HIS A 325 -6.06 -10.84 14.74
C HIS A 325 -4.96 -11.18 13.71
N PRO A 326 -4.87 -12.45 13.24
CA PRO A 326 -3.86 -12.85 12.26
C PRO A 326 -4.05 -12.16 10.90
N VAL A 327 -5.29 -11.82 10.54
CA VAL A 327 -5.63 -11.15 9.28
C VAL A 327 -5.42 -9.64 9.39
N ASP A 328 -4.62 -9.07 8.50
CA ASP A 328 -4.33 -7.63 8.52
C ASP A 328 -5.58 -6.78 8.26
N GLY A 329 -6.44 -7.14 7.32
CA GLY A 329 -7.68 -6.42 7.06
C GLY A 329 -8.56 -6.25 8.31
N VAL A 330 -8.62 -7.26 9.19
CA VAL A 330 -9.33 -7.16 10.47
C VAL A 330 -8.67 -6.16 11.41
N ARG A 331 -7.33 -6.20 11.51
CA ARG A 331 -6.59 -5.23 12.33
C ARG A 331 -6.72 -3.82 11.81
N HIS A 332 -6.60 -3.65 10.48
CA HIS A 332 -6.72 -2.36 9.82
C HIS A 332 -8.11 -1.75 10.02
N ALA A 333 -9.17 -2.47 9.66
CA ALA A 333 -10.55 -2.00 9.83
C ALA A 333 -10.87 -1.71 11.31
N SER A 334 -10.37 -2.53 12.25
CA SER A 334 -10.56 -2.26 13.69
C SER A 334 -9.82 -1.01 14.16
N ARG A 335 -8.63 -0.67 13.62
CA ARG A 335 -7.95 0.60 13.90
C ARG A 335 -8.74 1.79 13.36
N VAL A 336 -9.26 1.69 12.15
CA VAL A 336 -10.10 2.74 11.55
C VAL A 336 -11.33 2.97 12.44
N GLU A 337 -12.05 1.92 12.78
CA GLU A 337 -13.24 1.99 13.64
C GLU A 337 -12.93 2.56 15.04
N LEU A 338 -11.81 2.15 15.67
CA LEU A 338 -11.34 2.74 16.93
C LEU A 338 -11.04 4.24 16.80
N SER A 339 -10.62 4.69 15.63
CA SER A 339 -10.35 6.12 15.40
C SER A 339 -11.61 6.98 15.49
N GLU A 340 -12.78 6.39 15.35
CA GLU A 340 -14.09 7.05 15.42
C GLU A 340 -14.67 7.08 16.84
N ARG A 341 -14.09 6.30 17.77
CA ARG A 341 -14.59 6.17 19.15
C ARG A 341 -14.11 7.31 20.03
N ASP A 342 -14.85 7.51 21.13
CA ASP A 342 -14.45 8.47 22.16
C ASP A 342 -13.08 8.10 22.73
N THR A 343 -12.21 9.09 22.87
CA THR A 343 -10.83 8.86 23.28
C THR A 343 -10.73 8.33 24.71
N ASP A 344 -11.58 8.84 25.62
CA ASP A 344 -11.54 8.45 27.02
C ASP A 344 -12.06 7.01 27.20
N GLU A 345 -13.11 6.62 26.45
CA GLU A 345 -13.59 5.24 26.37
C GLU A 345 -12.49 4.27 25.92
N VAL A 346 -11.77 4.62 24.84
CA VAL A 346 -10.69 3.77 24.32
C VAL A 346 -9.54 3.65 25.34
N ILE A 347 -9.18 4.75 26.02
CA ILE A 347 -8.14 4.75 27.04
C ILE A 347 -8.54 3.90 28.24
N GLU A 348 -9.77 4.02 28.73
CA GLU A 348 -10.27 3.21 29.85
C GLU A 348 -10.22 1.72 29.53
N GLU A 349 -10.70 1.31 28.37
CA GLU A 349 -10.69 -0.10 27.92
C GLU A 349 -9.29 -0.66 27.66
N THR A 350 -8.28 0.19 27.41
CA THR A 350 -6.89 -0.27 27.22
C THR A 350 -6.12 -0.45 28.52
N GLN A 351 -6.62 0.07 29.65
CA GLN A 351 -5.97 -0.02 30.98
C GLN A 351 -6.37 -1.28 31.76
N VAL A 352 -7.25 -2.09 31.23
CA VAL A 352 -7.71 -3.37 31.80
C VAL A 352 -6.83 -4.56 31.29
#